data_1b4722764c2ba534558982ca0ff73320
#
_entry.id   1b4722764c2ba534558982ca0ff73320
#
_cell.length_a   1.000
_cell.length_b   1.000
_cell.length_c   1.000
_cell.angle_alpha   90.00
_cell.angle_beta   90.00
_cell.angle_gamma   90.00
#
_symmetry.space_group_name_H-M   'P 1'
#
loop_
_entity.id
_entity.type
_entity.pdbx_description
1 polymer ?
#
loop_
_entity_poly.entity_id
_entity_poly.type
_entity_poly.pdbx_seq_one_letter_code
_entity_poly.pdbx_strand_id
1 'polypeptide(L)'
;MHVKRVRVVRDALDANNTIARANRDDFDRAGIAVVNLMSSPGAGKTTLLERAFERLEEQRDPLRVGVLEGDVQGNLDADRLVRFHDVPVVQINTDAGFGGECHLDANMVRSALDQVPLDQIDLLIIENVGNLVCPAEFRVGEDARVMITSVTEGEDKPLKYPLMFRTADLIVINKIDLLPHLDFDLPRFLENVRAVNSNAPRLQVSAKTGEGVEEWTDWLVHAASDLKQPV
;
A
#
# COMPACT_ATOMS: atom_id res chain seq x y z
N MET A 1 37.71 -34.36 -1.41
CA MET A 1 36.67 -33.73 -0.54
C MET A 1 35.67 -33.07 -1.41
N HIS A 2 34.43 -33.63 -1.55
CA HIS A 2 33.36 -32.99 -2.26
C HIS A 2 32.71 -31.97 -1.31
N VAL A 3 32.95 -30.68 -1.55
CA VAL A 3 32.18 -29.61 -0.91
C VAL A 3 30.76 -29.70 -1.45
N LYS A 4 29.82 -30.20 -0.62
CA LYS A 4 28.38 -30.08 -0.90
C LYS A 4 28.03 -28.60 -0.92
N ARG A 5 27.86 -28.01 -2.12
CA ARG A 5 27.26 -26.67 -2.25
C ARG A 5 25.79 -26.78 -1.82
N VAL A 6 25.49 -26.21 -0.66
CA VAL A 6 24.09 -25.95 -0.30
C VAL A 6 23.54 -24.95 -1.32
N ARG A 7 22.58 -25.38 -2.11
CA ARG A 7 21.81 -24.41 -2.97
C ARG A 7 20.99 -23.56 -2.03
N VAL A 8 21.39 -22.32 -1.87
CA VAL A 8 20.59 -21.34 -1.14
C VAL A 8 19.43 -20.96 -2.04
N VAL A 9 18.22 -21.19 -1.55
CA VAL A 9 16.95 -20.96 -2.27
C VAL A 9 16.69 -19.46 -2.31
N ARG A 10 16.95 -18.84 -3.45
CA ARG A 10 16.31 -17.57 -3.85
C ARG A 10 14.92 -17.84 -4.46
N ASP A 11 14.51 -19.09 -4.49
CA ASP A 11 13.40 -19.59 -5.29
C ASP A 11 12.03 -19.00 -4.86
N ALA A 12 11.85 -18.62 -3.58
CA ALA A 12 10.58 -18.06 -3.11
C ALA A 12 10.32 -16.66 -3.67
N LEU A 13 11.32 -15.76 -3.63
CA LEU A 13 11.21 -14.42 -4.22
C LEU A 13 11.14 -14.48 -5.74
N ASP A 14 11.88 -15.40 -6.39
CA ASP A 14 11.86 -15.57 -7.83
C ASP A 14 10.48 -16.11 -8.30
N ALA A 15 9.90 -17.05 -7.55
CA ALA A 15 8.54 -17.54 -7.81
C ALA A 15 7.50 -16.42 -7.64
N ASN A 16 7.56 -15.68 -6.54
CA ASN A 16 6.70 -14.53 -6.32
C ASN A 16 6.82 -13.50 -7.45
N ASN A 17 8.04 -13.13 -7.83
CA ASN A 17 8.27 -12.15 -8.89
C ASN A 17 7.73 -12.60 -10.25
N THR A 18 7.71 -13.90 -10.52
CA THR A 18 7.11 -14.46 -11.74
C THR A 18 5.59 -14.27 -11.73
N ILE A 19 4.93 -14.53 -10.59
CA ILE A 19 3.48 -14.34 -10.45
C ILE A 19 3.16 -12.84 -10.45
N ALA A 20 3.97 -12.01 -9.78
CA ALA A 20 3.79 -10.56 -9.78
C ALA A 20 3.84 -9.95 -11.19
N ARG A 21 4.73 -10.44 -12.07
CA ARG A 21 4.73 -10.04 -13.49
C ARG A 21 3.46 -10.47 -14.20
N ALA A 22 2.98 -11.70 -13.98
CA ALA A 22 1.74 -12.16 -14.56
C ALA A 22 0.52 -11.33 -14.08
N ASN A 23 0.52 -10.91 -12.80
CA ASN A 23 -0.48 -9.97 -12.29
C ASN A 23 -0.38 -8.63 -13.02
N ARG A 24 0.85 -8.09 -13.18
CA ARG A 24 1.07 -6.83 -13.92
C ARG A 24 0.54 -6.91 -15.35
N ASP A 25 0.84 -8.01 -16.07
CA ASP A 25 0.35 -8.23 -17.43
C ASP A 25 -1.20 -8.25 -17.51
N ASP A 26 -1.88 -8.76 -16.46
CA ASP A 26 -3.34 -8.76 -16.37
C ASP A 26 -3.88 -7.35 -16.12
N PHE A 27 -3.25 -6.59 -15.22
CA PHE A 27 -3.62 -5.20 -14.93
C PHE A 27 -3.39 -4.29 -16.14
N ASP A 28 -2.27 -4.47 -16.86
CA ASP A 28 -1.97 -3.73 -18.10
C ASP A 28 -3.01 -4.00 -19.17
N ARG A 29 -3.43 -5.27 -19.33
CA ARG A 29 -4.51 -5.64 -20.28
C ARG A 29 -5.87 -5.05 -19.89
N ALA A 30 -6.14 -4.92 -18.59
CA ALA A 30 -7.34 -4.27 -18.10
C ALA A 30 -7.27 -2.74 -18.19
N GLY A 31 -6.07 -2.16 -18.41
CA GLY A 31 -5.85 -0.72 -18.49
C GLY A 31 -6.03 -0.01 -17.15
N ILE A 32 -5.71 -0.67 -16.03
CA ILE A 32 -5.83 -0.13 -14.68
C ILE A 32 -4.46 0.16 -14.06
N ALA A 33 -4.40 1.20 -13.24
CA ALA A 33 -3.27 1.45 -12.36
C ALA A 33 -3.42 0.64 -11.05
N VAL A 34 -2.30 0.25 -10.44
CA VAL A 34 -2.29 -0.51 -9.18
C VAL A 34 -1.35 0.12 -8.16
N VAL A 35 -1.88 0.45 -6.99
CA VAL A 35 -1.13 1.03 -5.88
C VAL A 35 -1.14 0.08 -4.68
N ASN A 36 0.05 -0.26 -4.19
CA ASN A 36 0.22 -1.09 -2.98
C ASN A 36 0.47 -0.19 -1.77
N LEU A 37 -0.46 -0.19 -0.80
CA LEU A 37 -0.36 0.55 0.45
C LEU A 37 0.28 -0.30 1.53
N MET A 38 1.44 0.14 2.01
CA MET A 38 2.21 -0.54 3.04
C MET A 38 2.36 0.35 4.27
N SER A 39 2.31 -0.22 5.46
CA SER A 39 2.48 0.52 6.71
C SER A 39 2.80 -0.39 7.90
N SER A 40 3.13 0.21 9.05
CA SER A 40 2.95 -0.46 10.33
C SER A 40 1.47 -0.62 10.69
N PRO A 41 1.12 -1.56 11.59
CA PRO A 41 -0.22 -1.64 12.14
C PRO A 41 -0.64 -0.32 12.78
N GLY A 42 -1.88 0.10 12.54
CA GLY A 42 -2.44 1.31 13.16
C GLY A 42 -1.90 2.64 12.61
N ALA A 43 -1.12 2.67 11.53
CA ALA A 43 -0.69 3.92 10.88
C ALA A 43 -1.85 4.70 10.25
N GLY A 44 -3.00 4.05 9.99
CA GLY A 44 -4.24 4.68 9.53
C GLY A 44 -4.49 4.56 8.04
N LYS A 45 -4.05 3.48 7.39
CA LYS A 45 -4.31 3.19 5.96
C LYS A 45 -5.79 3.29 5.62
N THR A 46 -6.61 2.46 6.25
CA THR A 46 -8.05 2.37 6.00
C THR A 46 -8.75 3.71 6.24
N THR A 47 -8.42 4.43 7.32
CA THR A 47 -8.99 5.75 7.58
C THR A 47 -8.59 6.77 6.51
N LEU A 48 -7.37 6.69 5.99
CA LEU A 48 -6.91 7.58 4.93
C LEU A 48 -7.61 7.27 3.60
N LEU A 49 -7.91 6.00 3.33
CA LEU A 49 -8.73 5.59 2.18
C LEU A 49 -10.17 6.09 2.30
N GLU A 50 -10.80 5.94 3.47
CA GLU A 50 -12.14 6.49 3.71
C GLU A 50 -12.21 7.98 3.37
N ARG A 51 -11.21 8.75 3.84
CA ARG A 51 -11.16 10.20 3.55
C ARG A 51 -10.96 10.52 2.06
N ALA A 52 -10.16 9.71 1.36
CA ALA A 52 -10.01 9.88 -0.08
C ALA A 52 -11.32 9.55 -0.82
N PHE A 53 -12.02 8.49 -0.44
CA PHE A 53 -13.27 8.09 -1.07
C PHE A 53 -14.40 9.12 -0.81
N GLU A 54 -14.51 9.66 0.42
CA GLU A 54 -15.42 10.78 0.72
C GLU A 54 -15.22 11.95 -0.27
N ARG A 55 -13.96 12.31 -0.57
CA ARG A 55 -13.66 13.40 -1.51
C ARG A 55 -13.89 13.02 -2.97
N LEU A 56 -13.62 11.77 -3.34
CA LEU A 56 -13.86 11.29 -4.70
C LEU A 56 -15.36 11.27 -5.03
N GLU A 57 -16.22 10.88 -4.10
CA GLU A 57 -17.68 10.89 -4.27
C GLU A 57 -18.25 12.30 -4.53
N GLU A 58 -17.58 13.36 -4.06
CA GLU A 58 -17.97 14.76 -4.29
C GLU A 58 -17.62 15.26 -5.72
N GLN A 59 -16.79 14.51 -6.46
CA GLN A 59 -16.35 14.90 -7.80
C GLN A 59 -17.43 14.61 -8.85
N ARG A 60 -17.47 15.42 -9.91
CA ARG A 60 -18.45 15.26 -11.00
C ARG A 60 -18.22 13.97 -11.81
N ASP A 61 -16.96 13.56 -11.93
CA ASP A 61 -16.53 12.35 -12.65
C ASP A 61 -15.53 11.62 -11.72
N PRO A 62 -16.03 10.86 -10.75
CA PRO A 62 -15.19 10.25 -9.73
C PRO A 62 -14.32 9.14 -10.33
N LEU A 63 -13.08 9.07 -9.84
CA LEU A 63 -12.18 7.96 -10.13
C LEU A 63 -12.80 6.64 -9.65
N ARG A 64 -12.92 5.66 -10.52
CA ARG A 64 -13.46 4.34 -10.19
C ARG A 64 -12.36 3.51 -9.52
N VAL A 65 -12.50 3.29 -8.22
CA VAL A 65 -11.50 2.61 -7.39
C VAL A 65 -12.02 1.25 -6.97
N GLY A 66 -11.16 0.22 -7.02
CA GLY A 66 -11.38 -1.08 -6.36
C GLY A 66 -10.35 -1.27 -5.25
N VAL A 67 -10.68 -2.08 -4.24
CA VAL A 67 -9.79 -2.38 -3.13
C VAL A 67 -9.63 -3.88 -2.93
N LEU A 68 -8.38 -4.34 -2.87
CA LEU A 68 -8.00 -5.62 -2.26
C LEU A 68 -7.48 -5.33 -0.85
N GLU A 69 -8.20 -5.76 0.15
CA GLU A 69 -7.84 -5.57 1.55
C GLU A 69 -7.21 -6.84 2.11
N GLY A 70 -6.00 -6.74 2.64
CA GLY A 70 -5.26 -7.83 3.28
C GLY A 70 -5.25 -7.72 4.79
N ASP A 71 -5.88 -8.68 5.49
CA ASP A 71 -5.80 -8.76 6.94
C ASP A 71 -5.41 -10.18 7.39
N VAL A 72 -4.89 -10.28 8.62
CA VAL A 72 -4.57 -11.58 9.24
C VAL A 72 -5.87 -12.31 9.59
N GLN A 73 -6.76 -11.65 10.30
CA GLN A 73 -8.08 -12.15 10.71
C GLN A 73 -9.06 -11.00 10.85
N GLY A 74 -10.23 -11.15 10.25
CA GLY A 74 -11.31 -10.20 10.41
C GLY A 74 -11.73 -9.55 9.10
N ASN A 75 -12.73 -8.69 9.17
CA ASN A 75 -13.31 -7.98 8.05
C ASN A 75 -13.64 -6.51 8.40
N LEU A 76 -13.13 -6.04 9.55
CA LEU A 76 -13.53 -4.73 10.07
C LEU A 76 -13.10 -3.59 9.14
N ASP A 77 -11.93 -3.66 8.54
CA ASP A 77 -11.44 -2.62 7.62
C ASP A 77 -12.14 -2.72 6.27
N ALA A 78 -12.37 -3.93 5.74
CA ALA A 78 -13.20 -4.12 4.56
C ALA A 78 -14.65 -3.61 4.77
N ASP A 79 -15.28 -3.93 5.91
CA ASP A 79 -16.64 -3.46 6.26
C ASP A 79 -16.74 -1.93 6.34
N ARG A 80 -15.65 -1.23 6.63
CA ARG A 80 -15.59 0.23 6.60
C ARG A 80 -15.59 0.77 5.19
N LEU A 81 -14.88 0.12 4.27
CA LEU A 81 -14.73 0.56 2.89
C LEU A 81 -15.95 0.21 2.01
N VAL A 82 -16.65 -0.89 2.26
CA VAL A 82 -17.88 -1.25 1.52
C VAL A 82 -19.05 -0.27 1.72
N ARG A 83 -18.90 0.71 2.63
CA ARG A 83 -19.91 1.78 2.81
C ARG A 83 -19.92 2.77 1.64
N PHE A 84 -18.86 2.82 0.87
CA PHE A 84 -18.77 3.61 -0.35
C PHE A 84 -19.36 2.80 -1.50
N HIS A 85 -20.52 3.22 -2.00
CA HIS A 85 -21.40 2.42 -2.87
C HIS A 85 -20.76 1.97 -4.19
N ASP A 86 -19.80 2.74 -4.70
CA ASP A 86 -19.19 2.48 -6.00
C ASP A 86 -17.77 1.86 -5.88
N VAL A 87 -17.36 1.44 -4.67
CA VAL A 87 -16.05 0.83 -4.43
C VAL A 87 -16.19 -0.68 -4.22
N PRO A 88 -15.85 -1.53 -5.21
CA PRO A 88 -15.74 -2.96 -5.00
C PRO A 88 -14.58 -3.27 -4.03
N VAL A 89 -14.87 -3.96 -2.94
CA VAL A 89 -13.90 -4.38 -1.94
C VAL A 89 -13.85 -5.89 -1.89
N VAL A 90 -12.66 -6.46 -2.07
CA VAL A 90 -12.41 -7.90 -1.90
C VAL A 90 -11.40 -8.09 -0.79
N GLN A 91 -11.74 -8.92 0.18
CA GLN A 91 -10.86 -9.19 1.31
C GLN A 91 -10.06 -10.48 1.12
N ILE A 92 -8.79 -10.44 1.49
CA ILE A 92 -7.88 -11.57 1.55
C ILE A 92 -7.48 -11.79 3.01
N ASN A 93 -8.02 -12.85 3.63
CA ASN A 93 -7.57 -13.28 4.96
C ASN A 93 -6.34 -14.17 4.83
N THR A 94 -5.27 -13.78 5.51
CA THR A 94 -3.99 -14.52 5.43
C THR A 94 -3.88 -15.64 6.47
N ASP A 95 -4.81 -15.75 7.43
CA ASP A 95 -4.83 -16.83 8.43
C ASP A 95 -5.43 -18.11 7.85
N ALA A 96 -4.56 -19.04 7.50
CA ALA A 96 -4.93 -20.42 7.10
C ALA A 96 -4.99 -21.39 8.30
N GLY A 97 -5.10 -20.87 9.55
CA GLY A 97 -5.18 -21.70 10.76
C GLY A 97 -3.82 -22.03 11.39
N PHE A 98 -2.73 -21.46 10.91
CA PHE A 98 -1.36 -21.67 11.39
C PHE A 98 -0.62 -20.36 11.78
N GLY A 99 -1.36 -19.30 12.11
CA GLY A 99 -0.77 -18.04 12.59
C GLY A 99 -0.70 -16.89 11.57
N GLY A 100 -1.25 -17.11 10.36
CA GLY A 100 -1.40 -16.07 9.33
C GLY A 100 -0.09 -15.62 8.67
N GLU A 101 -0.18 -15.20 7.42
CA GLU A 101 0.91 -14.51 6.75
C GLU A 101 0.87 -13.01 7.11
N CYS A 102 2.03 -12.44 7.36
CA CYS A 102 2.15 -11.04 7.77
C CYS A 102 2.25 -10.07 6.58
N HIS A 103 1.89 -10.50 5.37
CA HIS A 103 1.88 -9.72 4.14
C HIS A 103 1.02 -10.40 3.08
N LEU A 104 0.65 -9.65 2.05
CA LEU A 104 0.13 -10.19 0.80
C LEU A 104 1.29 -10.48 -0.15
N ASP A 105 1.32 -11.67 -0.72
CA ASP A 105 2.19 -12.04 -1.82
C ASP A 105 1.45 -11.99 -3.16
N ALA A 106 2.20 -12.17 -4.27
CA ALA A 106 1.61 -12.11 -5.61
C ALA A 106 0.58 -13.22 -5.88
N ASN A 107 0.72 -14.39 -5.25
CA ASN A 107 -0.19 -15.50 -5.44
C ASN A 107 -1.52 -15.27 -4.70
N MET A 108 -1.48 -14.69 -3.50
CA MET A 108 -2.68 -14.29 -2.77
C MET A 108 -3.48 -13.27 -3.57
N VAL A 109 -2.81 -12.21 -4.06
CA VAL A 109 -3.45 -11.22 -4.94
C VAL A 109 -4.04 -11.89 -6.18
N ARG A 110 -3.27 -12.75 -6.87
CA ARG A 110 -3.75 -13.48 -8.04
C ARG A 110 -5.01 -14.29 -7.79
N SER A 111 -5.08 -14.94 -6.64
CA SER A 111 -6.22 -15.77 -6.26
C SER A 111 -7.51 -14.97 -6.04
N ALA A 112 -7.40 -13.67 -5.78
CA ALA A 112 -8.52 -12.78 -5.54
C ALA A 112 -8.96 -12.02 -6.81
N LEU A 113 -8.16 -12.00 -7.89
CA LEU A 113 -8.43 -11.18 -9.08
C LEU A 113 -9.74 -11.53 -9.78
N ASP A 114 -10.16 -12.79 -9.77
CA ASP A 114 -11.43 -13.22 -10.38
C ASP A 114 -12.66 -12.60 -9.68
N GLN A 115 -12.49 -12.06 -8.47
CA GLN A 115 -13.54 -11.40 -7.70
C GLN A 115 -13.52 -9.87 -7.85
N VAL A 116 -12.48 -9.32 -8.46
CA VAL A 116 -12.34 -7.88 -8.70
C VAL A 116 -12.84 -7.54 -10.10
N PRO A 117 -13.82 -6.63 -10.26
CA PRO A 117 -14.33 -6.24 -11.58
C PRO A 117 -13.35 -5.26 -12.27
N LEU A 118 -12.21 -5.78 -12.76
CA LEU A 118 -11.13 -4.98 -13.35
C LEU A 118 -11.56 -4.09 -14.52
N ASP A 119 -12.62 -4.47 -15.24
CA ASP A 119 -13.21 -3.70 -16.34
C ASP A 119 -14.09 -2.51 -15.88
N GLN A 120 -14.37 -2.43 -14.60
CA GLN A 120 -15.22 -1.39 -14.01
C GLN A 120 -14.45 -0.37 -13.17
N ILE A 121 -13.15 -0.55 -13.00
CA ILE A 121 -12.29 0.32 -12.18
C ILE A 121 -11.18 0.96 -13.02
N ASP A 122 -10.64 2.05 -12.53
CA ASP A 122 -9.49 2.76 -13.10
C ASP A 122 -8.24 2.58 -12.26
N LEU A 123 -8.43 2.38 -10.96
CA LEU A 123 -7.40 2.21 -9.96
C LEU A 123 -7.73 1.02 -9.05
N LEU A 124 -6.79 0.10 -8.91
CA LEU A 124 -6.83 -0.92 -7.87
C LEU A 124 -5.89 -0.52 -6.72
N ILE A 125 -6.45 -0.42 -5.53
CA ILE A 125 -5.66 -0.25 -4.31
C ILE A 125 -5.51 -1.61 -3.63
N ILE A 126 -4.28 -2.02 -3.36
CA ILE A 126 -3.96 -3.19 -2.55
C ILE A 126 -3.58 -2.67 -1.16
N GLU A 127 -4.46 -2.78 -0.19
CA GLU A 127 -4.14 -2.49 1.21
C GLU A 127 -3.45 -3.70 1.81
N ASN A 128 -2.14 -3.62 1.98
CA ASN A 128 -1.33 -4.72 2.51
C ASN A 128 -1.49 -4.86 4.03
N VAL A 129 -1.23 -6.04 4.54
CA VAL A 129 -1.18 -6.31 6.00
C VAL A 129 -0.21 -5.33 6.66
N GLY A 130 -0.58 -4.82 7.84
CA GLY A 130 0.27 -3.91 8.61
C GLY A 130 1.57 -4.55 9.08
N ASN A 131 2.67 -4.33 8.31
CA ASN A 131 4.00 -4.84 8.59
C ASN A 131 5.07 -4.00 7.86
N LEU A 132 6.21 -3.75 8.52
CA LEU A 132 7.31 -2.94 7.95
C LEU A 132 8.45 -3.75 7.32
N VAL A 133 8.36 -5.07 7.30
CA VAL A 133 9.41 -5.97 6.80
C VAL A 133 8.96 -6.69 5.54
N CYS A 134 8.07 -7.67 5.69
CA CYS A 134 7.71 -8.56 4.61
C CYS A 134 7.13 -7.88 3.37
N PRO A 135 6.17 -6.92 3.46
CA PRO A 135 5.61 -6.28 2.27
C PRO A 135 6.64 -5.55 1.40
N ALA A 136 7.77 -5.13 2.00
CA ALA A 136 8.84 -4.45 1.26
C ALA A 136 9.58 -5.37 0.30
N GLU A 137 9.63 -6.67 0.58
CA GLU A 137 10.37 -7.67 -0.22
C GLU A 137 9.50 -8.27 -1.33
N PHE A 138 8.19 -8.38 -1.10
CA PHE A 138 7.26 -9.06 -2.01
C PHE A 138 6.53 -8.05 -2.91
N ARG A 139 6.79 -8.12 -4.21
CA ARG A 139 5.98 -7.43 -5.21
C ARG A 139 4.71 -8.22 -5.47
N VAL A 140 3.62 -7.49 -5.72
CA VAL A 140 2.29 -8.09 -6.01
C VAL A 140 1.80 -7.79 -7.44
N GLY A 141 2.57 -7.02 -8.20
CA GLY A 141 2.23 -6.57 -9.55
C GLY A 141 1.84 -5.08 -9.60
N GLU A 142 2.11 -4.35 -8.53
CA GLU A 142 1.81 -2.92 -8.38
C GLU A 142 2.67 -2.03 -9.30
N ASP A 143 2.10 -0.90 -9.73
CA ASP A 143 2.79 0.20 -10.41
C ASP A 143 3.54 1.07 -9.41
N ALA A 144 2.88 1.39 -8.29
CA ALA A 144 3.47 2.24 -7.26
C ALA A 144 3.28 1.65 -5.86
N ARG A 145 4.24 1.93 -5.00
CA ARG A 145 4.28 1.58 -3.58
C ARG A 145 4.14 2.83 -2.73
N VAL A 146 3.14 2.86 -1.87
CA VAL A 146 2.95 3.95 -0.91
C VAL A 146 3.26 3.45 0.49
N MET A 147 4.23 4.08 1.13
CA MET A 147 4.52 3.86 2.53
C MET A 147 3.76 4.85 3.39
N ILE A 148 2.84 4.36 4.21
CA ILE A 148 2.12 5.18 5.19
C ILE A 148 2.74 4.95 6.57
N THR A 149 3.21 6.02 7.19
CA THR A 149 3.75 6.04 8.55
C THR A 149 3.00 7.05 9.39
N SER A 150 3.15 6.99 10.70
CA SER A 150 2.50 7.90 11.64
C SER A 150 3.53 8.57 12.54
N VAL A 151 3.29 9.82 12.92
CA VAL A 151 4.12 10.55 13.90
C VAL A 151 4.15 9.88 15.28
N THR A 152 3.32 8.86 15.52
CA THR A 152 3.33 8.08 16.77
C THR A 152 4.35 6.95 16.79
N GLU A 153 5.12 6.75 15.69
CA GLU A 153 5.97 5.57 15.53
C GLU A 153 7.46 5.79 15.82
N GLY A 154 7.89 7.04 15.91
CA GLY A 154 9.28 7.46 16.18
C GLY A 154 10.09 7.78 14.90
N GLU A 155 11.06 8.70 15.07
CA GLU A 155 11.85 9.30 14.00
C GLU A 155 12.86 8.33 13.37
N ASP A 156 13.21 7.27 14.05
CA ASP A 156 14.22 6.30 13.64
C ASP A 156 13.69 5.19 12.74
N LYS A 157 12.37 5.15 12.49
CA LYS A 157 11.73 4.14 11.63
C LYS A 157 12.37 4.01 10.24
N PRO A 158 12.71 5.10 9.53
CA PRO A 158 13.38 4.97 8.22
C PRO A 158 14.73 4.25 8.30
N LEU A 159 15.46 4.44 9.39
CA LEU A 159 16.76 3.81 9.60
C LEU A 159 16.64 2.36 10.08
N LYS A 160 15.60 2.03 10.82
CA LYS A 160 15.32 0.66 11.30
C LYS A 160 14.75 -0.24 10.20
N TYR A 161 13.93 0.31 9.30
CA TYR A 161 13.26 -0.41 8.22
C TYR A 161 13.59 0.17 6.84
N PRO A 162 14.88 0.27 6.50
CA PRO A 162 15.32 1.04 5.33
C PRO A 162 14.76 0.51 4.01
N LEU A 163 14.51 -0.80 3.89
CA LEU A 163 13.97 -1.37 2.66
C LEU A 163 12.56 -0.85 2.37
N MET A 164 11.69 -0.79 3.39
CA MET A 164 10.33 -0.30 3.27
C MET A 164 10.30 1.14 2.73
N PHE A 165 11.11 2.03 3.32
CA PHE A 165 11.18 3.42 2.88
C PHE A 165 11.88 3.59 1.53
N ARG A 166 12.90 2.77 1.23
CA ARG A 166 13.66 2.84 -0.03
C ARG A 166 12.84 2.43 -1.24
N THR A 167 11.93 1.47 -1.08
CA THR A 167 11.10 0.94 -2.16
C THR A 167 9.81 1.72 -2.38
N ALA A 168 9.52 2.71 -1.54
CA ALA A 168 8.34 3.55 -1.65
C ALA A 168 8.49 4.60 -2.75
N ASP A 169 7.45 4.76 -3.56
CA ASP A 169 7.30 5.80 -4.59
C ASP A 169 6.66 7.06 -3.99
N LEU A 170 5.90 6.91 -2.90
CA LEU A 170 5.36 7.99 -2.07
C LEU A 170 5.47 7.61 -0.59
N ILE A 171 5.78 8.59 0.26
CA ILE A 171 5.77 8.43 1.72
C ILE A 171 4.74 9.38 2.32
N VAL A 172 3.73 8.83 2.98
CA VAL A 172 2.66 9.57 3.65
C VAL A 172 2.91 9.54 5.17
N ILE A 173 3.03 10.72 5.76
CA ILE A 173 3.24 10.93 7.19
C ILE A 173 1.89 11.33 7.79
N ASN A 174 1.21 10.37 8.42
CA ASN A 174 -0.14 10.55 8.94
C ASN A 174 -0.16 10.97 10.41
N LYS A 175 -1.33 11.40 10.86
CA LYS A 175 -1.64 11.84 12.23
C LYS A 175 -0.84 13.08 12.67
N ILE A 176 -0.56 13.99 11.74
CA ILE A 176 0.19 15.23 12.05
C ILE A 176 -0.54 16.12 13.05
N ASP A 177 -1.85 15.97 13.22
CA ASP A 177 -2.64 16.61 14.28
C ASP A 177 -2.14 16.27 15.69
N LEU A 178 -1.39 15.19 15.85
CA LEU A 178 -0.80 14.79 17.13
C LEU A 178 0.56 15.42 17.42
N LEU A 179 1.22 16.06 16.43
CA LEU A 179 2.55 16.68 16.62
C LEU A 179 2.64 17.61 17.84
N PRO A 180 1.63 18.47 18.13
CA PRO A 180 1.68 19.32 19.32
C PRO A 180 1.63 18.57 20.66
N HIS A 181 1.32 17.28 20.64
CA HIS A 181 1.10 16.43 21.81
C HIS A 181 2.16 15.34 21.98
N LEU A 182 3.13 15.26 21.07
CA LEU A 182 4.16 14.22 21.03
C LEU A 182 5.55 14.84 21.07
N ASP A 183 6.46 14.10 21.66
CA ASP A 183 7.90 14.37 21.54
C ASP A 183 8.41 13.68 20.25
N PHE A 184 8.03 14.25 19.07
CA PHE A 184 8.39 13.77 17.76
C PHE A 184 9.09 14.86 16.96
N ASP A 185 10.34 14.63 16.60
CA ASP A 185 11.16 15.55 15.79
C ASP A 185 10.92 15.30 14.30
N LEU A 186 9.91 15.98 13.73
CA LEU A 186 9.57 15.88 12.30
C LEU A 186 10.74 16.26 11.37
N PRO A 187 11.49 17.34 11.59
CA PRO A 187 12.70 17.64 10.83
C PRO A 187 13.70 16.47 10.79
N ARG A 188 14.00 15.88 11.93
CA ARG A 188 14.89 14.71 12.04
C ARG A 188 14.33 13.49 11.31
N PHE A 189 13.04 13.23 11.43
CA PHE A 189 12.39 12.16 10.68
C PHE A 189 12.57 12.35 9.17
N LEU A 190 12.33 13.57 8.67
CA LEU A 190 12.49 13.91 7.25
C LEU A 190 13.95 13.79 6.77
N GLU A 191 14.92 14.09 7.61
CA GLU A 191 16.34 13.84 7.34
C GLU A 191 16.63 12.34 7.22
N ASN A 192 16.14 11.53 8.13
CA ASN A 192 16.27 10.08 8.10
C ASN A 192 15.61 9.48 6.84
N VAL A 193 14.43 9.98 6.45
CA VAL A 193 13.79 9.57 5.19
C VAL A 193 14.66 9.92 4.00
N ARG A 194 15.21 11.16 3.92
CA ARG A 194 16.10 11.57 2.82
C ARG A 194 17.36 10.72 2.72
N ALA A 195 17.90 10.29 3.85
CA ALA A 195 19.09 9.44 3.89
C ALA A 195 18.83 8.05 3.26
N VAL A 196 17.60 7.57 3.31
CA VAL A 196 17.19 6.25 2.80
C VAL A 196 16.57 6.35 1.40
N ASN A 197 15.72 7.36 1.16
CA ASN A 197 15.03 7.63 -0.09
C ASN A 197 14.94 9.14 -0.34
N SER A 198 15.83 9.64 -1.18
CA SER A 198 15.88 11.07 -1.53
C SER A 198 14.80 11.48 -2.53
N ASN A 199 14.27 10.55 -3.32
CA ASN A 199 13.45 10.83 -4.49
C ASN A 199 11.96 10.82 -4.21
N ALA A 200 11.47 9.91 -3.33
CA ALA A 200 10.05 9.80 -3.05
C ALA A 200 9.49 11.12 -2.49
N PRO A 201 8.40 11.64 -3.06
CA PRO A 201 7.67 12.75 -2.46
C PRO A 201 7.14 12.37 -1.07
N ARG A 202 6.87 13.38 -0.25
CA ARG A 202 6.41 13.21 1.13
C ARG A 202 5.18 14.06 1.34
N LEU A 203 4.08 13.42 1.73
CA LEU A 203 2.84 14.09 2.13
C LEU A 203 2.70 14.04 3.64
N GLN A 204 2.32 15.15 4.23
CA GLN A 204 1.97 15.26 5.63
C GLN A 204 0.46 15.37 5.73
N VAL A 205 -0.18 14.43 6.45
CA VAL A 205 -1.63 14.34 6.47
C VAL A 205 -2.16 14.08 7.88
N SER A 206 -3.39 14.48 8.10
CA SER A 206 -4.21 14.01 9.21
C SER A 206 -5.53 13.47 8.67
N ALA A 207 -5.68 12.17 8.62
CA ALA A 207 -6.95 11.55 8.26
C ALA A 207 -8.08 11.94 9.23
N LYS A 208 -7.75 12.37 10.45
CA LYS A 208 -8.71 12.81 11.46
C LYS A 208 -9.25 14.22 11.18
N THR A 209 -8.37 15.18 10.87
CA THR A 209 -8.76 16.59 10.66
C THR A 209 -9.05 16.94 9.20
N GLY A 210 -8.60 16.11 8.26
CA GLY A 210 -8.68 16.36 6.82
C GLY A 210 -7.48 17.13 6.26
N GLU A 211 -6.53 17.55 7.08
CA GLU A 211 -5.33 18.27 6.62
C GLU A 211 -4.50 17.35 5.71
N GLY A 212 -4.10 17.85 4.53
CA GLY A 212 -3.32 17.12 3.54
C GLY A 212 -4.06 15.99 2.81
N VAL A 213 -5.36 15.78 3.09
CA VAL A 213 -6.15 14.71 2.42
C VAL A 213 -6.44 15.07 0.96
N GLU A 214 -6.50 16.35 0.62
CA GLU A 214 -6.66 16.80 -0.76
C GLU A 214 -5.47 16.36 -1.61
N GLU A 215 -4.27 16.68 -1.19
CA GLU A 215 -3.03 16.30 -1.88
C GLU A 215 -2.86 14.78 -1.99
N TRP A 216 -3.31 14.04 -0.97
CA TRP A 216 -3.36 12.58 -1.02
C TRP A 216 -4.34 12.07 -2.08
N THR A 217 -5.56 12.63 -2.12
CA THR A 217 -6.57 12.24 -3.10
C THR A 217 -6.13 12.59 -4.52
N ASP A 218 -5.57 13.79 -4.71
CA ASP A 218 -5.03 14.24 -5.99
C ASP A 218 -3.89 13.32 -6.46
N TRP A 219 -3.03 12.86 -5.55
CA TRP A 219 -1.99 11.91 -5.90
C TRP A 219 -2.57 10.58 -6.42
N LEU A 220 -3.64 10.06 -5.81
CA LEU A 220 -4.32 8.84 -6.29
C LEU A 220 -4.92 9.05 -7.69
N VAL A 221 -5.53 10.20 -7.95
CA VAL A 221 -6.09 10.55 -9.28
C VAL A 221 -5.00 10.64 -10.33
N HIS A 222 -3.86 11.29 -10.01
CA HIS A 222 -2.71 11.37 -10.91
C HIS A 222 -2.09 9.98 -11.15
N ALA A 223 -1.92 9.17 -10.11
CA ALA A 223 -1.40 7.82 -10.23
C ALA A 223 -2.27 6.96 -11.18
N ALA A 224 -3.59 7.08 -11.08
CA ALA A 224 -4.51 6.38 -11.98
C ALA A 224 -4.38 6.82 -13.44
N SER A 225 -3.98 8.07 -13.69
CA SER A 225 -3.83 8.63 -15.05
C SER A 225 -2.46 8.35 -15.64
N ASP A 226 -1.40 8.59 -14.86
CA ASP A 226 -0.02 8.58 -15.33
C ASP A 226 0.56 7.16 -15.45
N LEU A 227 0.15 6.26 -14.54
CA LEU A 227 0.64 4.88 -14.52
C LEU A 227 -0.03 3.96 -15.55
N LYS A 228 -1.14 4.39 -16.16
CA LYS A 228 -1.82 3.67 -17.24
C LYS A 228 -1.13 3.79 -18.61
N GLN A 229 -0.12 4.64 -18.77
CA GLN A 229 0.55 4.79 -20.07
C GLN A 229 1.51 3.62 -20.28
N PRO A 230 1.30 2.79 -21.33
CA PRO A 230 2.29 1.79 -21.70
C PRO A 230 3.58 2.49 -22.10
N VAL A 231 4.69 2.08 -21.48
CA VAL A 231 6.04 2.50 -21.87
C VAL A 231 6.37 1.96 -23.26
#